data_5e5a7e1034f7b7e1ecf36abdd11b0776
#
_entry.id   5e5a7e1034f7b7e1ecf36abdd11b0776
#
_cell.length_a   1.000
_cell.length_b   1.000
_cell.length_c   1.000
_cell.angle_alpha   90.00
_cell.angle_beta   90.00
_cell.angle_gamma   90.00
#
_symmetry.space_group_name_H-M   'P 1'
#
loop_
_entity.id
_entity.type
_entity.pdbx_description
1 polymer ?
#
loop_
_entity_poly.entity_id
_entity_poly.type
_entity_poly.pdbx_seq_one_letter_code
_entity_poly.pdbx_strand_id
1 'polypeptide(L)'
;MPTTTADGRSFTIIDDGRPATIPVDVGPAGVRIPARAAGDALGWRLTGDVALEELAAALGRPVAADRDERAMYVGVGAAERGRVLTSLEAPDFTLPDLDGRPHSLAAHRGRKVLLVAYASW
;
A
#
# COMPACT_ATOMS: atom_id res chain seq x y z
N MET A 1 0.02 -13.77 -23.83
CA MET A 1 -0.70 -13.16 -22.69
C MET A 1 -1.21 -14.27 -21.80
N PRO A 2 -0.64 -14.53 -20.65
CA PRO A 2 -1.29 -15.44 -19.72
C PRO A 2 -2.52 -14.73 -19.16
N THR A 3 -3.68 -15.15 -19.60
CA THR A 3 -4.93 -14.82 -18.92
C THR A 3 -4.90 -15.55 -17.59
N THR A 4 -4.44 -14.89 -16.54
CA THR A 4 -4.60 -15.43 -15.19
C THR A 4 -6.10 -15.39 -14.89
N THR A 5 -6.75 -16.51 -15.10
CA THR A 5 -8.07 -16.77 -14.53
C THR A 5 -7.90 -16.55 -13.03
N ALA A 6 -8.47 -15.48 -12.50
CA ALA A 6 -8.54 -15.24 -11.08
C ALA A 6 -9.43 -16.36 -10.49
N ASP A 7 -8.82 -17.48 -10.18
CA ASP A 7 -9.42 -18.51 -9.35
C ASP A 7 -9.76 -17.81 -8.03
N GLY A 8 -10.98 -17.99 -7.50
CA GLY A 8 -11.54 -17.25 -6.36
C GLY A 8 -10.72 -17.23 -5.06
N ARG A 9 -9.42 -17.41 -5.15
CA ARG A 9 -8.41 -17.52 -4.09
C ARG A 9 -7.29 -16.50 -4.22
N SER A 10 -7.52 -15.37 -4.88
CA SER A 10 -6.52 -14.28 -4.94
C SER A 10 -7.09 -12.97 -4.41
N PHE A 11 -6.22 -12.16 -3.82
CA PHE A 11 -6.52 -10.81 -3.37
C PHE A 11 -5.68 -9.80 -4.14
N THR A 12 -6.28 -8.68 -4.47
CA THR A 12 -5.55 -7.50 -4.92
C THR A 12 -5.11 -6.69 -3.71
N ILE A 13 -3.81 -6.49 -3.57
CA ILE A 13 -3.23 -5.73 -2.47
C ILE A 13 -2.69 -4.43 -3.02
N ILE A 14 -3.10 -3.33 -2.42
CA ILE A 14 -2.54 -2.01 -2.70
C ILE A 14 -1.58 -1.67 -1.56
N ASP A 15 -0.30 -1.88 -1.80
CA ASP A 15 0.76 -1.61 -0.85
C ASP A 15 1.36 -0.22 -1.13
N ASP A 16 1.05 0.73 -0.26
CA ASP A 16 1.48 2.13 -0.40
C ASP A 16 1.19 2.68 -1.82
N GLY A 17 -0.02 2.45 -2.31
CA GLY A 17 -0.47 2.88 -3.62
C GLY A 17 -0.04 1.98 -4.80
N ARG A 18 0.70 0.91 -4.57
CA ARG A 18 1.15 -0.03 -5.61
C ARG A 18 0.29 -1.29 -5.60
N PRO A 19 -0.44 -1.60 -6.66
CA PRO A 19 -1.26 -2.80 -6.71
C PRO A 19 -0.41 -4.04 -7.01
N ALA A 20 -0.73 -5.13 -6.32
CA ALA A 20 -0.21 -6.47 -6.60
C ALA A 20 -1.31 -7.50 -6.33
N THR A 21 -1.31 -8.59 -7.06
CA THR A 21 -2.26 -9.70 -6.82
C THR A 21 -1.48 -10.89 -6.29
N ILE A 22 -1.94 -11.44 -5.16
CA ILE A 22 -1.33 -12.62 -4.57
C ILE A 22 -2.37 -13.73 -4.36
N PRO A 23 -1.98 -15.00 -4.45
CA PRO A 23 -2.82 -16.10 -4.01
C PRO A 23 -3.00 -16.03 -2.49
N VAL A 24 -4.18 -16.41 -2.03
CA VAL A 24 -4.53 -16.52 -0.61
C VAL A 24 -5.20 -17.87 -0.34
N ASP A 25 -5.09 -18.36 0.89
CA ASP A 25 -5.77 -19.56 1.32
C ASP A 25 -7.10 -19.17 1.97
N VAL A 26 -8.19 -19.69 1.42
CA VAL A 26 -9.55 -19.47 1.95
C VAL A 26 -10.06 -20.78 2.51
N GLY A 27 -10.36 -20.78 3.79
CA GLY A 27 -10.86 -21.95 4.51
C GLY A 27 -11.96 -21.61 5.51
N PRO A 28 -12.45 -22.59 6.26
CA PRO A 28 -13.48 -22.39 7.28
C PRO A 28 -13.07 -21.41 8.38
N ALA A 29 -11.77 -21.28 8.63
CA ALA A 29 -11.21 -20.35 9.61
C ALA A 29 -10.97 -18.92 9.05
N GLY A 30 -11.33 -18.67 7.80
CA GLY A 30 -11.15 -17.37 7.15
C GLY A 30 -10.07 -17.35 6.07
N VAL A 31 -9.51 -16.16 5.83
CA VAL A 31 -8.49 -15.92 4.81
C VAL A 31 -7.10 -15.90 5.46
N ARG A 32 -6.16 -16.62 4.87
CA ARG A 32 -4.76 -16.62 5.28
C ARG A 32 -3.87 -16.12 4.14
N ILE A 33 -2.90 -15.31 4.49
CA ILE A 33 -1.91 -14.76 3.58
C ILE A 33 -0.67 -15.65 3.63
N PRO A 34 -0.31 -16.33 2.52
CA PRO A 34 0.88 -17.17 2.49
C PRO A 34 2.15 -16.30 2.56
N ALA A 35 3.03 -16.59 3.52
CA ALA A 35 4.26 -15.83 3.73
C ALA A 35 5.15 -15.78 2.49
N ARG A 36 5.26 -16.89 1.77
CA ARG A 36 6.06 -16.96 0.55
C ARG A 36 5.51 -16.09 -0.56
N ALA A 37 4.20 -16.18 -0.84
CA ALA A 37 3.57 -15.39 -1.88
C ALA A 37 3.67 -13.89 -1.59
N ALA A 38 3.48 -13.49 -0.34
CA ALA A 38 3.63 -12.12 0.11
C ALA A 38 5.08 -11.62 -0.01
N GLY A 39 6.05 -12.47 0.32
CA GLY A 39 7.47 -12.16 0.16
C GLY A 39 7.88 -11.96 -1.29
N ASP A 40 7.45 -12.86 -2.17
CA ASP A 40 7.80 -12.83 -3.60
C ASP A 40 7.18 -11.62 -4.32
N ALA A 41 5.91 -11.30 -4.01
CA ALA A 41 5.17 -10.25 -4.70
C ALA A 41 5.34 -8.85 -4.10
N LEU A 42 5.48 -8.76 -2.77
CA LEU A 42 5.41 -7.51 -2.03
C LEU A 42 6.68 -7.21 -1.21
N GLY A 43 7.60 -8.15 -1.14
CA GLY A 43 8.81 -8.03 -0.31
C GLY A 43 8.53 -8.05 1.19
N TRP A 44 7.36 -8.54 1.62
CA TRP A 44 7.02 -8.62 3.04
C TRP A 44 7.80 -9.73 3.73
N ARG A 45 8.23 -9.46 4.95
CA ARG A 45 8.92 -10.43 5.80
C ARG A 45 7.98 -10.96 6.87
N LEU A 46 7.25 -12.01 6.52
CA LEU A 46 6.39 -12.73 7.46
C LEU A 46 7.11 -13.97 7.97
N THR A 47 6.95 -14.28 9.25
CA THR A 47 7.56 -15.47 9.87
C THR A 47 6.81 -16.76 9.54
N GLY A 48 5.61 -16.66 8.99
CA GLY A 48 4.74 -17.75 8.60
C GLY A 48 3.47 -17.19 7.97
N ASP A 49 2.60 -18.08 7.54
CA ASP A 49 1.30 -17.70 6.99
C ASP A 49 0.45 -17.01 8.06
N VAL A 50 -0.15 -15.88 7.72
CA VAL A 50 -0.84 -15.00 8.67
C VAL A 50 -2.30 -14.90 8.32
N ALA A 51 -3.17 -14.99 9.33
CA ALA A 51 -4.60 -14.69 9.15
C ALA A 51 -4.78 -13.21 8.76
N LEU A 52 -5.75 -12.94 7.88
CA LEU A 52 -6.03 -11.58 7.41
C LEU A 52 -6.23 -10.60 8.57
N GLU A 53 -6.92 -11.04 9.63
CA GLU A 53 -7.19 -10.24 10.82
C GLU A 53 -5.93 -9.88 11.63
N GLU A 54 -4.88 -10.67 11.50
CA GLU A 54 -3.61 -10.49 12.23
C GLU A 54 -2.56 -9.77 11.40
N LEU A 55 -2.84 -9.51 10.12
CA LEU A 55 -1.87 -8.98 9.17
C LEU A 55 -1.35 -7.59 9.58
N ALA A 56 -2.22 -6.72 10.06
CA ALA A 56 -1.83 -5.38 10.51
C ALA A 56 -0.79 -5.43 11.64
N ALA A 57 -0.99 -6.33 12.61
CA ALA A 57 -0.05 -6.53 13.71
C ALA A 57 1.26 -7.17 13.23
N ALA A 58 1.17 -8.15 12.33
CA ALA A 58 2.35 -8.83 11.79
C ALA A 58 3.26 -7.89 10.97
N LEU A 59 2.66 -6.94 10.24
CA LEU A 59 3.39 -5.96 9.45
C LEU A 59 3.77 -4.68 10.23
N GLY A 60 3.11 -4.41 11.36
CA GLY A 60 3.21 -3.12 12.05
C GLY A 60 2.69 -1.95 11.20
N ARG A 61 1.71 -2.22 10.34
CA ARG A 61 1.15 -1.29 9.36
C ARG A 61 -0.37 -1.33 9.37
N PRO A 62 -1.07 -0.22 9.07
CA PRO A 62 -2.51 -0.24 8.97
C PRO A 62 -2.97 -1.05 7.75
N VAL A 63 -3.98 -1.88 7.95
CA VAL A 63 -4.59 -2.71 6.90
C VAL A 63 -6.10 -2.47 6.90
N ALA A 64 -6.64 -2.20 5.72
CA ALA A 64 -8.07 -2.20 5.46
C ALA A 64 -8.37 -3.24 4.39
N ALA A 65 -9.32 -4.13 4.62
CA ALA A 65 -9.63 -5.21 3.70
C ALA A 65 -11.13 -5.29 3.42
N ASP A 66 -11.45 -5.55 2.17
CA ASP A 66 -12.78 -5.89 1.71
C ASP A 66 -12.75 -7.32 1.15
N ARG A 67 -13.49 -8.23 1.79
CA ARG A 67 -13.50 -9.65 1.41
C ARG A 67 -14.35 -9.92 0.17
N ASP A 68 -15.41 -9.14 -0.02
CA ASP A 68 -16.30 -9.29 -1.15
C ASP A 68 -15.61 -8.85 -2.44
N GLU A 69 -14.91 -7.72 -2.38
CA GLU A 69 -14.08 -7.22 -3.49
C GLU A 69 -12.72 -7.94 -3.59
N ARG A 70 -12.37 -8.75 -2.61
CA ARG A 70 -11.06 -9.43 -2.52
C ARG A 70 -9.90 -8.47 -2.69
N ALA A 71 -9.97 -7.37 -1.99
CA ALA A 71 -9.00 -6.29 -2.04
C ALA A 71 -8.57 -5.90 -0.63
N MET A 72 -7.32 -5.47 -0.49
CA MET A 72 -6.84 -4.85 0.72
C MET A 72 -5.91 -3.70 0.41
N TYR A 73 -5.93 -2.72 1.29
CA TYR A 73 -5.01 -1.60 1.30
C TYR A 73 -4.09 -1.71 2.52
N VAL A 74 -2.80 -1.58 2.28
CA VAL A 74 -1.77 -1.58 3.34
C VAL A 74 -1.07 -0.23 3.30
N GLY A 75 -1.22 0.52 4.38
CA GLY A 75 -0.67 1.87 4.51
C GLY A 75 0.74 1.89 5.11
N VAL A 76 1.25 3.09 5.31
CA VAL A 76 2.55 3.35 5.94
C VAL A 76 2.43 3.21 7.45
N GLY A 77 3.35 2.51 8.09
CA GLY A 77 3.37 2.31 9.53
C GLY A 77 3.63 3.60 10.31
N ALA A 78 3.16 3.65 11.56
CA ALA A 78 3.32 4.82 12.42
C ALA A 78 4.80 5.16 12.66
N ALA A 79 5.66 4.15 12.78
CA ALA A 79 7.10 4.36 12.96
C ALA A 79 7.75 5.02 11.74
N GLU A 80 7.35 4.65 10.55
CA GLU A 80 7.83 5.27 9.31
C GLU A 80 7.36 6.71 9.18
N ARG A 81 6.08 6.96 9.45
CA ARG A 81 5.53 8.34 9.48
C ARG A 81 6.23 9.20 10.53
N GLY A 82 6.51 8.63 11.70
CA GLY A 82 7.25 9.31 12.77
C GLY A 82 8.65 9.71 12.34
N ARG A 83 9.37 8.85 11.64
CA ARG A 83 10.71 9.16 11.12
C ARG A 83 10.69 10.30 10.11
N VAL A 84 9.75 10.31 9.19
CA VAL A 84 9.58 11.38 8.20
C VAL A 84 9.30 12.72 8.89
N LEU A 85 8.41 12.73 9.89
CA LEU A 85 8.11 13.94 10.65
C LEU A 85 9.32 14.43 11.47
N THR A 86 10.09 13.52 12.04
CA THR A 86 11.27 13.87 12.85
C THR A 86 12.41 14.42 12.01
N SER A 87 12.55 13.99 10.76
CA SER A 87 13.58 14.49 9.86
C SER A 87 13.35 15.96 9.45
N LEU A 88 12.13 16.49 9.62
CA LEU A 88 11.70 17.80 9.13
C LEU A 88 11.92 17.99 7.63
N GLU A 89 12.07 16.90 6.90
CA GLU A 89 12.24 16.89 5.46
C GLU A 89 10.94 16.44 4.79
N ALA A 90 10.36 17.29 3.97
CA ALA A 90 9.14 16.93 3.23
C ALA A 90 9.46 15.88 2.17
N PRO A 91 8.70 14.78 2.10
CA PRO A 91 8.84 13.81 1.03
C PRO A 91 8.55 14.48 -0.31
N ASP A 92 9.31 14.09 -1.33
CA ASP A 92 9.06 14.59 -2.68
C ASP A 92 7.85 13.88 -3.30
N PHE A 93 7.12 14.61 -4.12
CA PHE A 93 6.08 14.07 -4.96
C PHE A 93 6.02 14.85 -6.27
N THR A 94 5.48 14.22 -7.30
CA THR A 94 5.29 14.83 -8.61
C THR A 94 3.83 14.71 -9.01
N LEU A 95 3.21 15.82 -9.35
CA LEU A 95 1.83 15.88 -9.83
C LEU A 95 1.78 16.61 -11.18
N PRO A 96 0.92 16.20 -12.11
CA PRO A 96 0.70 16.93 -13.34
C PRO A 96 -0.16 18.18 -13.09
N ASP A 97 0.10 19.25 -13.84
CA ASP A 97 -0.80 20.39 -13.94
C ASP A 97 -1.97 20.10 -14.90
N LEU A 98 -2.80 21.10 -15.14
CA LEU A 98 -3.97 20.96 -16.02
C LEU A 98 -3.58 20.72 -17.50
N ASP A 99 -2.35 21.07 -17.87
CA ASP A 99 -1.81 20.81 -19.21
C ASP A 99 -1.05 19.45 -19.26
N GLY A 100 -1.03 18.71 -18.16
CA GLY A 100 -0.34 17.42 -18.04
C GLY A 100 1.17 17.54 -17.81
N ARG A 101 1.70 18.73 -17.53
CA ARG A 101 3.13 18.92 -17.25
C ARG A 101 3.44 18.51 -15.81
N PRO A 102 4.47 17.70 -15.59
CA PRO A 102 4.83 17.25 -14.24
C PRO A 102 5.48 18.39 -13.43
N HIS A 103 5.06 18.52 -12.19
CA HIS A 103 5.63 19.41 -11.19
C HIS A 103 6.05 18.62 -9.95
N SER A 104 7.32 18.76 -9.57
CA SER A 104 7.89 18.13 -8.39
C SER A 104 8.05 19.14 -7.26
N LEU A 105 7.74 18.71 -6.03
CA LEU A 105 8.00 19.54 -4.85
C LEU A 105 9.49 19.83 -4.70
N ALA A 106 10.36 18.89 -5.04
CA ALA A 106 11.81 19.06 -4.99
C ALA A 106 12.33 20.20 -5.87
N ALA A 107 11.64 20.55 -6.97
CA ALA A 107 11.99 21.67 -7.82
C ALA A 107 11.92 23.04 -7.12
N HIS A 108 11.22 23.11 -6.00
CA HIS A 108 11.05 24.31 -5.20
C HIS A 108 11.95 24.36 -3.96
N ARG A 109 12.92 23.46 -3.82
CA ARG A 109 13.85 23.47 -2.69
C ARG A 109 14.59 24.80 -2.59
N GLY A 110 14.80 25.28 -1.36
CA GLY A 110 15.37 26.59 -1.08
C GLY A 110 14.39 27.77 -1.15
N ARG A 111 13.12 27.50 -1.42
CA ARG A 111 12.04 28.50 -1.42
C ARG A 111 11.01 28.17 -0.34
N LYS A 112 10.32 29.21 0.15
CA LYS A 112 9.15 29.01 1.00
C LYS A 112 7.97 28.59 0.13
N VAL A 113 7.38 27.43 0.41
CA VAL A 113 6.24 26.88 -0.34
C VAL A 113 5.05 26.73 0.61
N LEU A 114 3.89 27.26 0.22
CA LEU A 114 2.63 27.00 0.86
C LEU A 114 1.89 25.97 0.00
N LEU A 115 1.63 24.79 0.59
CA LEU A 115 0.86 23.75 -0.06
C LEU A 115 -0.59 23.79 0.44
N VAL A 116 -1.54 23.90 -0.48
CA VAL A 116 -2.96 23.91 -0.17
C VAL A 116 -3.62 22.74 -0.91
N ALA A 117 -4.29 21.87 -0.16
CA ALA A 117 -5.10 20.80 -0.70
C ALA A 117 -6.57 21.13 -0.45
N TYR A 118 -7.39 21.12 -1.49
CA TYR A 118 -8.83 21.33 -1.38
C TYR A 118 -9.58 20.46 -2.37
N ALA A 119 -10.85 20.25 -2.11
CA ALA A 119 -11.75 19.59 -3.05
C ALA A 119 -13.02 20.44 -3.18
N SER A 120 -13.53 20.50 -4.41
CA SER A 120 -14.83 21.10 -4.72
C SER A 120 -15.82 20.00 -5.05
N TRP A 121 -16.79 19.74 -4.19
CA TRP A 121 -17.93 18.86 -4.41
C TRP A 121 -19.23 19.55 -4.10
#